data_30f291031c9ae0444309c97b2e8876c0
#
_entry.id   30f291031c9ae0444309c97b2e8876c0
#
_cell.length_a   1.000
_cell.length_b   1.000
_cell.length_c   1.000
_cell.angle_alpha   90.00
_cell.angle_beta   90.00
_cell.angle_gamma   90.00
#
_symmetry.space_group_name_H-M   'P 1'
#
loop_
_entity.id
_entity.type
_entity.pdbx_description
1 polymer ?
#
loop_
_entity_poly.entity_id
_entity_poly.type
_entity_poly.pdbx_seq_one_letter_code
_entity_poly.pdbx_strand_id
1 'polypeptide(L)' 'MKASSVVLAHNHTSGIAVPSQEDVRTTKSVSHALDLVGVYLADHVVVADEDYVSMAESGLL' A
#
# COMPACT_ATOMS: atom_id res chain seq x y z
N MET A 1 9.89 18.81 -13.16
CA MET A 1 8.61 18.07 -13.04
C MET A 1 8.34 17.78 -11.57
N LYS A 2 7.15 18.08 -11.11
CA LYS A 2 6.77 17.73 -9.74
C LYS A 2 6.36 16.26 -9.67
N ALA A 3 6.92 15.53 -8.73
CA ALA A 3 6.44 14.20 -8.42
C ALA A 3 5.14 14.31 -7.63
N SER A 4 4.17 13.51 -7.99
CA SER A 4 2.95 13.35 -7.21
C SER A 4 3.10 12.16 -6.29
N SER A 5 2.37 12.15 -5.19
CA SER A 5 2.34 11.01 -4.31
C SER A 5 0.91 10.52 -4.13
N VAL A 6 0.76 9.22 -3.92
CA VAL A 6 -0.55 8.59 -3.70
C VAL A 6 -0.47 7.66 -2.51
N VAL A 7 -1.62 7.44 -1.89
CA VAL A 7 -1.80 6.45 -0.83
C VAL A 7 -2.88 5.49 -1.31
N LEU A 8 -2.59 4.20 -1.25
CA LEU A 8 -3.57 3.17 -1.55
C LEU A 8 -4.27 2.74 -0.27
N ALA A 9 -5.53 2.37 -0.38
CA ALA A 9 -6.28 1.80 0.73
C ALA A 9 -6.94 0.51 0.26
N HIS A 10 -6.91 -0.51 1.11
CA HIS A 10 -7.41 -1.84 0.79
C HIS A 10 -8.21 -2.36 1.97
N ASN A 11 -9.44 -2.77 1.73
CA ASN A 11 -10.32 -3.27 2.77
C ASN A 11 -10.30 -4.80 2.80
N HIS A 12 -9.86 -5.38 3.92
CA HIS A 12 -9.88 -6.83 4.13
C HIS A 12 -11.19 -7.24 4.78
N THR A 13 -11.97 -8.03 4.08
CA THR A 13 -13.27 -8.51 4.56
C THR A 13 -13.15 -9.60 5.63
N SER A 14 -11.97 -10.17 5.81
CA SER A 14 -11.71 -11.20 6.82
C SER A 14 -11.70 -10.66 8.25
N GLY A 15 -11.67 -9.34 8.43
CA GLY A 15 -11.56 -8.71 9.74
C GLY A 15 -10.15 -8.63 10.29
N ILE A 16 -9.15 -9.06 9.53
CA ILE A 16 -7.76 -9.04 9.93
C ILE A 16 -6.99 -8.07 9.01
N ALA A 17 -6.40 -7.04 9.58
CA ALA A 17 -5.71 -5.99 8.83
C ALA A 17 -4.27 -6.33 8.47
N VAL A 18 -3.84 -7.59 8.58
CA VAL A 18 -2.48 -8.02 8.24
C VAL A 18 -2.35 -8.16 6.72
N PRO A 19 -1.41 -7.45 6.07
CA PRO A 19 -1.17 -7.63 4.64
C PRO A 19 -0.68 -9.04 4.34
N SER A 20 -1.24 -9.66 3.29
CA SER A 20 -0.77 -10.95 2.81
C SER A 20 0.51 -10.78 1.97
N GLN A 21 1.20 -11.89 1.69
CA GLN A 21 2.35 -11.86 0.79
C GLN A 21 1.96 -11.36 -0.59
N GLU A 22 0.77 -11.72 -1.05
CA GLU A 22 0.25 -11.26 -2.33
C GLU A 22 0.00 -9.75 -2.31
N ASP A 23 -0.54 -9.21 -1.21
CA ASP A 23 -0.72 -7.77 -1.04
C ASP A 23 0.60 -7.04 -1.15
N VAL A 24 1.64 -7.53 -0.48
CA VAL A 24 2.98 -6.93 -0.52
C VAL A 24 3.56 -6.98 -1.92
N ARG A 25 3.43 -8.11 -2.60
CA ARG A 25 3.93 -8.29 -3.97
C ARG A 25 3.23 -7.36 -4.94
N THR A 26 1.90 -7.28 -4.86
CA THR A 26 1.11 -6.40 -5.71
C THR A 26 1.48 -4.93 -5.46
N THR A 27 1.64 -4.56 -4.19
CA THR A 27 2.02 -3.20 -3.81
C THR A 27 3.37 -2.81 -4.39
N LYS A 28 4.35 -3.72 -4.35
CA LYS A 28 5.67 -3.46 -4.93
C LYS A 28 5.59 -3.28 -6.45
N SER A 29 4.76 -4.07 -7.13
CA SER A 29 4.56 -3.94 -8.57
C SER A 29 3.90 -2.61 -8.91
N VAL A 30 2.89 -2.19 -8.16
CA VAL A 30 2.22 -0.91 -8.35
C VAL A 30 3.19 0.24 -8.08
N SER A 31 3.97 0.16 -7.02
CA SER A 31 4.97 1.17 -6.67
C SER A 31 5.98 1.35 -7.81
N HIS A 32 6.45 0.25 -8.38
CA HIS A 32 7.38 0.29 -9.51
C HIS A 32 6.74 0.95 -10.75
N ALA A 33 5.52 0.57 -11.07
CA ALA A 33 4.80 1.12 -12.21
C ALA A 33 4.55 2.63 -12.04
N LEU A 34 4.17 3.06 -10.84
CA LEU A 34 3.96 4.47 -10.55
C LEU A 34 5.26 5.26 -10.65
N ASP A 35 6.35 4.69 -10.18
CA ASP A 35 7.67 5.33 -10.23
C ASP A 35 8.09 5.63 -11.68
N LEU A 36 7.74 4.74 -12.61
CA LEU A 36 8.05 4.92 -14.03
C LEU A 36 7.36 6.16 -14.63
N VAL A 37 6.26 6.60 -14.05
CA VAL A 37 5.52 7.79 -14.51
C VAL A 37 5.68 8.98 -13.56
N GLY A 38 6.64 8.92 -12.64
CA GLY A 38 6.94 10.03 -11.74
C GLY A 38 5.97 10.17 -10.57
N VAL A 39 5.31 9.10 -10.18
CA VAL A 39 4.39 9.11 -9.03
C VAL A 39 4.99 8.26 -7.92
N TYR A 40 5.00 8.81 -6.71
CA TYR A 40 5.52 8.11 -5.53
C TYR A 40 4.39 7.47 -4.74
N LEU A 41 4.51 6.17 -4.48
CA LEU A 41 3.58 5.48 -3.59
C LEU A 41 4.03 5.72 -2.14
N ALA A 42 3.33 6.62 -1.45
CA ALA A 42 3.68 7.02 -0.09
C ALA A 42 3.31 5.95 0.93
N ASP A 43 2.20 5.26 0.73
CA ASP A 43 1.75 4.21 1.64
C ASP A 43 0.70 3.34 0.98
N HIS A 44 0.50 2.17 1.56
CA HIS A 44 -0.63 1.30 1.29
C HIS A 44 -1.20 0.87 2.63
N VAL A 45 -2.40 1.32 2.93
CA VAL A 45 -3.07 1.07 4.21
C VAL A 45 -4.08 -0.06 4.04
N VAL A 46 -3.92 -1.11 4.80
CA VAL A 46 -4.88 -2.22 4.84
C VAL A 46 -5.82 -1.97 6.02
N VAL A 47 -7.11 -1.92 5.74
CA VAL A 47 -8.14 -1.63 6.74
C VAL A 47 -9.02 -2.85 6.94
N ALA A 48 -9.32 -3.19 8.17
CA ALA A 48 -10.25 -4.27 8.51
C ALA A 48 -10.99 -3.91 9.79
N ASP A 49 -12.32 -3.82 9.72
CA ASP A 49 -13.19 -3.44 10.84
C ASP A 49 -12.70 -2.16 11.50
N GLU A 50 -12.21 -2.25 12.75
CA GLU A 50 -11.71 -1.10 13.51
C GLU A 50 -10.19 -1.02 13.51
N ASP A 51 -9.52 -1.84 12.72
CA ASP A 51 -8.06 -1.92 12.70
C ASP A 51 -7.50 -1.50 11.35
N TYR A 52 -6.23 -1.14 11.34
CA TYR A 52 -5.53 -0.82 10.10
C TYR A 52 -4.03 -1.09 10.26
N VAL A 53 -3.38 -1.36 9.12
CA VAL A 53 -1.93 -1.52 9.05
C VAL A 53 -1.39 -0.65 7.92
N SER A 54 -0.45 0.21 8.25
CA SER A 54 0.31 0.98 7.26
C SER A 54 1.51 0.16 6.81
N MET A 55 1.62 -0.12 5.52
CA MET A 55 2.77 -0.86 5.00
C MET A 55 4.07 -0.07 5.13
N ALA A 56 4.02 1.25 5.03
CA ALA A 56 5.19 2.10 5.20
C ALA A 56 5.71 2.03 6.64
N GLU A 57 4.81 2.14 7.63
CA GLU A 57 5.18 2.05 9.04
C GLU A 57 5.67 0.65 9.42
N SER A 58 5.17 -0.37 8.74
CA SER A 58 5.55 -1.76 8.98
C SER A 58 6.86 -2.16 8.29
N GLY A 59 7.43 -1.27 7.50
CA GLY A 59 8.66 -1.57 6.78
C GLY A 59 8.48 -2.45 5.55
N LEU A 60 7.26 -2.53 5.03
CA LEU A 60 6.94 -3.36 3.86
C LEU A 60 7.01 -2.60 2.54
N LEU A 61 7.17 -1.29 2.59
CA LEU A 61 7.38 -0.46 1.41
C LEU A 61 8.81 0.02 1.32
#